data_95274cfde705e4c27c38603fba736b3c
#
_entry.id   95274cfde705e4c27c38603fba736b3c
#
_cell.length_a   1.000
_cell.length_b   1.000
_cell.length_c   1.000
_cell.angle_alpha   90.00
_cell.angle_beta   90.00
_cell.angle_gamma   90.00
#
_symmetry.space_group_name_H-M   'P 1'
#
loop_
_entity.id
_entity.type
_entity.pdbx_description
1 polymer ?
#
loop_
_entity_poly.entity_id
_entity_poly.type
_entity_poly.pdbx_seq_one_letter_code
_entity_poly.pdbx_strand_id
1 'polypeptide(L)'
;QPVLVNGTVKSVVELRPRRGMTILKVLISDGTGGLELVWFNQPFKKRLFKVGEDVHAFGKTERAYGRLQMNSPEAEPGPAVPGGLVPVYALTEGLRQADVRRAVAALFADEASVKDLIPPCLSLDIQGAEVSVETYKALHFPASFEALERARKRLAFEELFALQAGLLLKRRAEQSGQAVKFGPNGKLIK
;
A
#
# COMPACT_ATOMS: atom_id res chain seq x y z
N GLN A 1 22.02 -1.94 -4.29
CA GLN A 1 20.62 -1.48 -4.32
C GLN A 1 19.89 -1.99 -3.08
N PRO A 2 18.91 -1.26 -2.52
CA PRO A 2 18.09 -1.80 -1.46
C PRO A 2 17.22 -2.96 -1.99
N VAL A 3 17.00 -3.96 -1.17
CA VAL A 3 16.20 -5.15 -1.48
C VAL A 3 15.23 -5.42 -0.34
N LEU A 4 14.09 -6.01 -0.66
CA LEU A 4 13.16 -6.57 0.32
C LEU A 4 13.51 -8.04 0.52
N VAL A 5 13.64 -8.46 1.77
CA VAL A 5 13.90 -9.85 2.15
C VAL A 5 12.82 -10.30 3.12
N ASN A 6 12.25 -11.47 2.89
CA ASN A 6 11.33 -12.15 3.80
C ASN A 6 12.07 -13.30 4.49
N GLY A 7 11.75 -13.55 5.73
CA GLY A 7 12.32 -14.68 6.47
C GLY A 7 11.72 -14.84 7.86
N THR A 8 11.96 -15.97 8.47
CA THR A 8 11.54 -16.26 9.84
C THR A 8 12.67 -15.89 10.83
N VAL A 9 12.33 -15.27 11.94
CA VAL A 9 13.28 -14.91 13.00
C VAL A 9 13.85 -16.18 13.63
N LYS A 10 15.16 -16.34 13.58
CA LYS A 10 15.89 -17.46 14.19
C LYS A 10 16.50 -17.09 15.53
N SER A 11 16.97 -15.85 15.69
CA SER A 11 17.49 -15.36 16.98
C SER A 11 17.38 -13.84 17.08
N VAL A 12 17.27 -13.36 18.33
CA VAL A 12 17.27 -11.93 18.68
C VAL A 12 18.30 -11.72 19.77
N VAL A 13 19.37 -10.99 19.48
CA VAL A 13 20.50 -10.78 20.38
C VAL A 13 20.74 -9.29 20.59
N GLU A 14 20.83 -8.88 21.85
CA GLU A 14 21.22 -7.51 22.23
C GLU A 14 22.63 -7.54 22.79
N LEU A 15 23.51 -6.74 22.20
CA LEU A 15 24.90 -6.60 22.61
C LEU A 15 25.14 -5.19 23.14
N ARG A 16 25.95 -5.09 24.18
CA ARG A 16 26.40 -3.80 24.77
C ARG A 16 27.92 -3.76 24.82
N PRO A 17 28.58 -3.56 23.67
CA PRO A 17 30.05 -3.65 23.61
C PRO A 17 30.76 -2.58 24.41
N ARG A 18 30.15 -1.45 24.68
CA ARG A 18 30.65 -0.38 25.56
C ARG A 18 29.53 0.46 26.13
N ARG A 19 29.83 1.26 27.14
CA ARG A 19 28.86 2.15 27.79
C ARG A 19 28.27 3.13 26.77
N GLY A 20 26.94 3.21 26.69
CA GLY A 20 26.21 4.08 25.75
C GLY A 20 26.01 3.50 24.34
N MET A 21 26.49 2.30 24.04
CA MET A 21 26.31 1.64 22.74
C MET A 21 25.54 0.34 22.89
N THR A 22 24.37 0.29 22.25
CA THR A 22 23.58 -0.94 22.17
C THR A 22 23.47 -1.36 20.70
N ILE A 23 23.71 -2.63 20.43
CA ILE A 23 23.55 -3.24 19.10
C ILE A 23 22.49 -4.33 19.22
N LEU A 24 21.40 -4.17 18.49
CA LEU A 24 20.39 -5.20 18.33
C LEU A 24 20.68 -5.96 17.04
N LYS A 25 20.79 -7.28 17.12
CA LYS A 25 20.96 -8.19 15.99
C LYS A 25 19.79 -9.16 15.95
N VAL A 26 19.13 -9.23 14.82
CA VAL A 26 18.05 -10.20 14.53
C VAL A 26 18.49 -11.04 13.35
N LEU A 27 18.65 -12.34 13.57
CA LEU A 27 18.94 -13.28 12.49
C LEU A 27 17.61 -13.78 11.90
N ILE A 28 17.44 -13.57 10.62
CA ILE A 28 16.32 -14.12 9.86
C ILE A 28 16.80 -15.12 8.83
N SER A 29 15.94 -16.08 8.45
CA SER A 29 16.24 -17.10 7.45
C SER A 29 14.96 -17.50 6.72
N ASP A 30 15.08 -17.69 5.41
CA ASP A 30 14.05 -18.24 4.53
C ASP A 30 14.26 -19.74 4.23
N GLY A 31 15.24 -20.36 4.87
CA GLY A 31 15.67 -21.74 4.62
C GLY A 31 16.83 -21.88 3.62
N THR A 32 17.11 -20.87 2.81
CA THR A 32 18.24 -20.88 1.84
C THR A 32 19.51 -20.29 2.45
N GLY A 33 19.36 -19.35 3.39
CA GLY A 33 20.48 -18.69 4.05
C GLY A 33 20.04 -17.88 5.27
N GLY A 34 21.02 -17.24 5.92
CA GLY A 34 20.79 -16.34 7.05
C GLY A 34 21.18 -14.90 6.73
N LEU A 35 20.35 -13.97 7.17
CA LEU A 35 20.59 -12.53 7.08
C LEU A 35 20.52 -11.90 8.47
N GLU A 36 21.58 -11.18 8.88
CA GLU A 36 21.56 -10.41 10.12
C GLU A 36 21.01 -9.00 9.89
N LEU A 37 19.93 -8.66 10.57
CA LEU A 37 19.40 -7.29 10.66
C LEU A 37 20.05 -6.63 11.88
N VAL A 38 20.68 -5.47 11.68
CA VAL A 38 21.50 -4.83 12.73
C VAL A 38 21.00 -3.40 12.97
N TRP A 39 20.69 -3.06 14.23
CA TRP A 39 20.35 -1.69 14.64
C TRP A 39 21.25 -1.22 15.75
N PHE A 40 21.67 0.03 15.64
CA PHE A 40 22.52 0.70 16.65
C PHE A 40 21.65 1.63 17.49
N ASN A 41 21.81 1.56 18.80
CA ASN A 41 21.13 2.40 19.80
C ASN A 41 19.59 2.42 19.69
N GLN A 42 19.01 1.29 19.23
CA GLN A 42 17.55 1.11 19.11
C GLN A 42 17.07 -0.15 19.87
N PRO A 43 17.32 -0.28 21.18
CA PRO A 43 16.96 -1.49 21.93
C PRO A 43 15.44 -1.72 22.01
N PHE A 44 14.64 -0.67 21.84
CA PHE A 44 13.18 -0.76 21.82
C PHE A 44 12.64 -1.67 20.71
N LYS A 45 13.37 -1.79 19.59
CA LYS A 45 13.00 -2.69 18.49
C LYS A 45 13.05 -4.18 18.86
N LYS A 46 13.76 -4.55 19.90
CA LYS A 46 13.79 -5.92 20.39
C LYS A 46 12.40 -6.50 20.68
N ARG A 47 11.49 -5.64 21.15
CA ARG A 47 10.11 -6.03 21.46
C ARG A 47 9.25 -6.34 20.23
N LEU A 48 9.69 -5.94 19.04
CA LEU A 48 8.97 -6.15 17.79
C LEU A 48 9.21 -7.55 17.23
N PHE A 49 10.32 -8.21 17.57
CA PHE A 49 10.73 -9.46 16.95
C PHE A 49 10.72 -10.62 17.96
N LYS A 50 10.00 -11.69 17.62
CA LYS A 50 10.00 -12.92 18.39
C LYS A 50 10.51 -14.05 17.53
N VAL A 51 11.26 -14.97 18.15
CA VAL A 51 11.77 -16.16 17.47
C VAL A 51 10.60 -17.00 16.96
N GLY A 52 10.68 -17.43 15.69
CA GLY A 52 9.63 -18.18 15.00
C GLY A 52 8.61 -17.34 14.26
N GLU A 53 8.58 -16.01 14.44
CA GLU A 53 7.70 -15.12 13.67
C GLU A 53 8.34 -14.78 12.32
N ASP A 54 7.49 -14.60 11.31
CA ASP A 54 7.92 -14.10 10.02
C ASP A 54 8.17 -12.59 10.06
N VAL A 55 9.15 -12.17 9.29
CA VAL A 55 9.59 -10.78 9.20
C VAL A 55 9.90 -10.44 7.75
N HIS A 56 9.52 -9.27 7.32
CA HIS A 56 10.01 -8.66 6.10
C HIS A 56 10.92 -7.48 6.44
N ALA A 57 12.03 -7.38 5.74
CA ALA A 57 13.06 -6.35 5.95
C ALA A 57 13.45 -5.72 4.63
N PHE A 58 13.47 -4.38 4.59
CA PHE A 58 13.88 -3.60 3.43
C PHE A 58 15.15 -2.80 3.76
N GLY A 59 16.16 -2.91 2.92
CA GLY A 59 17.42 -2.21 3.13
C GLY A 59 18.51 -2.65 2.16
N LYS A 60 19.71 -2.08 2.36
CA LYS A 60 20.90 -2.49 1.62
C LYS A 60 21.57 -3.66 2.32
N THR A 61 21.83 -4.72 1.55
CA THR A 61 22.63 -5.85 2.03
C THR A 61 24.11 -5.58 1.83
N GLU A 62 24.91 -5.96 2.80
CA GLU A 62 26.37 -5.97 2.74
C GLU A 62 26.93 -7.25 3.36
N ARG A 63 28.17 -7.56 3.02
CA ARG A 63 28.91 -8.65 3.69
C ARG A 63 29.82 -8.07 4.74
N ALA A 64 29.62 -8.47 5.98
CA ALA A 64 30.51 -8.13 7.08
C ALA A 64 30.80 -9.39 7.91
N TYR A 65 32.08 -9.59 8.24
CA TYR A 65 32.54 -10.74 9.04
C TYR A 65 32.08 -12.11 8.48
N GLY A 66 32.05 -12.24 7.16
CA GLY A 66 31.65 -13.48 6.48
C GLY A 66 30.14 -13.76 6.46
N ARG A 67 29.31 -12.85 6.97
CA ARG A 67 27.84 -12.94 6.98
C ARG A 67 27.20 -11.84 6.16
N LEU A 68 26.02 -12.14 5.62
CA LEU A 68 25.17 -11.11 5.03
C LEU A 68 24.47 -10.35 6.16
N GLN A 69 24.50 -9.04 6.09
CA GLN A 69 23.79 -8.17 7.03
C GLN A 69 23.11 -6.99 6.35
N MET A 70 22.12 -6.44 7.02
CA MET A 70 21.49 -5.15 6.71
C MET A 70 21.66 -4.22 7.91
N ASN A 71 22.24 -3.04 7.70
CA ASN A 71 22.39 -2.03 8.73
C ASN A 71 21.19 -1.09 8.74
N SER A 72 20.55 -0.98 9.92
CA SER A 72 19.36 -0.14 10.16
C SER A 72 18.25 -0.31 9.11
N PRO A 73 17.87 -1.58 8.77
CA PRO A 73 16.80 -1.80 7.82
C PRO A 73 15.46 -1.31 8.38
N GLU A 74 14.53 -1.00 7.47
CA GLU A 74 13.12 -1.00 7.80
C GLU A 74 12.65 -2.45 7.87
N ALA A 75 12.24 -2.91 9.06
CA ALA A 75 11.79 -4.26 9.24
C ALA A 75 10.56 -4.32 10.15
N GLU A 76 9.61 -5.15 9.75
CA GLU A 76 8.34 -5.34 10.44
C GLU A 76 8.01 -6.83 10.55
N PRO A 77 7.47 -7.29 11.70
CA PRO A 77 6.91 -8.62 11.80
C PRO A 77 5.65 -8.73 10.96
N GLY A 78 5.48 -9.85 10.32
CA GLY A 78 4.32 -10.16 9.49
C GLY A 78 4.62 -11.21 8.45
N PRO A 79 3.58 -11.75 7.79
CA PRO A 79 3.74 -12.76 6.75
C PRO A 79 4.57 -12.23 5.58
N ALA A 80 5.17 -13.15 4.84
CA ALA A 80 5.90 -12.83 3.61
C ALA A 80 5.04 -11.98 2.67
N VAL A 81 5.62 -10.93 2.11
CA VAL A 81 4.93 -10.04 1.17
C VAL A 81 5.08 -10.62 -0.24
N PRO A 82 4.00 -11.11 -0.85
CA PRO A 82 4.05 -11.61 -2.22
C PRO A 82 4.49 -10.52 -3.19
N GLY A 83 5.33 -10.87 -4.17
CA GLY A 83 5.78 -9.92 -5.20
C GLY A 83 6.75 -8.83 -4.74
N GLY A 84 7.10 -8.78 -3.43
CA GLY A 84 8.05 -7.79 -2.91
C GLY A 84 7.55 -6.34 -2.89
N LEU A 85 6.27 -6.11 -3.12
CA LEU A 85 5.65 -4.79 -3.12
C LEU A 85 4.94 -4.54 -1.80
N VAL A 86 5.38 -3.52 -1.07
CA VAL A 86 4.81 -3.16 0.23
C VAL A 86 4.14 -1.79 0.12
N PRO A 87 2.87 -1.64 0.51
CA PRO A 87 2.21 -0.35 0.51
C PRO A 87 2.81 0.57 1.57
N VAL A 88 3.02 1.83 1.20
CA VAL A 88 3.48 2.89 2.10
C VAL A 88 2.37 3.91 2.25
N TYR A 89 1.88 4.09 3.47
CA TYR A 89 0.81 5.03 3.79
C TYR A 89 1.36 6.32 4.40
N ALA A 90 0.69 7.44 4.12
CA ALA A 90 0.91 8.66 4.88
C ALA A 90 0.49 8.43 6.33
N LEU A 91 1.37 8.76 7.27
CA LEU A 91 1.15 8.54 8.69
C LEU A 91 0.98 9.87 9.42
N THR A 92 0.22 9.83 10.50
CA THR A 92 0.17 10.88 11.52
C THR A 92 0.89 10.40 12.79
N GLU A 93 1.15 11.32 13.71
CA GLU A 93 1.79 11.01 14.99
C GLU A 93 1.06 9.88 15.74
N GLY A 94 1.80 8.91 16.22
CA GLY A 94 1.28 7.76 16.96
C GLY A 94 0.86 6.55 16.11
N LEU A 95 0.76 6.68 14.76
CA LEU A 95 0.46 5.56 13.87
C LEU A 95 1.73 4.95 13.28
N ARG A 96 1.73 3.63 13.12
CA ARG A 96 2.80 2.87 12.45
C ARG A 96 2.28 2.28 11.14
N GLN A 97 3.17 2.05 10.17
CA GLN A 97 2.83 1.39 8.91
C GLN A 97 2.12 0.04 9.13
N ALA A 98 2.63 -0.76 10.07
CA ALA A 98 2.05 -2.06 10.41
C ALA A 98 0.60 -1.97 10.90
N ASP A 99 0.24 -0.93 11.64
CA ASP A 99 -1.11 -0.75 12.17
C ASP A 99 -2.09 -0.43 11.04
N VAL A 100 -1.68 0.46 10.11
CA VAL A 100 -2.50 0.81 8.93
C VAL A 100 -2.63 -0.38 7.98
N ARG A 101 -1.52 -1.09 7.69
CA ARG A 101 -1.56 -2.30 6.85
C ARG A 101 -2.48 -3.37 7.42
N ARG A 102 -2.44 -3.58 8.74
CA ARG A 102 -3.33 -4.55 9.42
C ARG A 102 -4.79 -4.15 9.31
N ALA A 103 -5.11 -2.86 9.51
CA ALA A 103 -6.47 -2.36 9.37
C ALA A 103 -7.00 -2.54 7.93
N VAL A 104 -6.17 -2.19 6.92
CA VAL A 104 -6.53 -2.38 5.51
C VAL A 104 -6.67 -3.87 5.16
N ALA A 105 -5.79 -4.73 5.67
CA ALA A 105 -5.91 -6.18 5.46
C ALA A 105 -7.19 -6.75 6.09
N ALA A 106 -7.57 -6.28 7.28
CA ALA A 106 -8.81 -6.69 7.94
C ALA A 106 -10.05 -6.24 7.16
N LEU A 107 -10.02 -5.05 6.53
CA LEU A 107 -11.10 -4.58 5.66
C LEU A 107 -11.34 -5.56 4.48
N PHE A 108 -10.27 -6.05 3.85
CA PHE A 108 -10.38 -6.99 2.73
C PHE A 108 -10.64 -8.45 3.15
N ALA A 109 -10.61 -8.76 4.43
CA ALA A 109 -11.07 -10.06 4.94
C ALA A 109 -12.61 -10.18 4.93
N ASP A 110 -13.33 -9.05 4.98
CA ASP A 110 -14.77 -8.96 4.84
C ASP A 110 -15.12 -8.36 3.47
N GLU A 111 -15.16 -9.21 2.44
CA GLU A 111 -15.41 -8.83 1.06
C GLU A 111 -16.75 -8.12 0.84
N ALA A 112 -17.73 -8.34 1.70
CA ALA A 112 -19.04 -7.69 1.64
C ALA A 112 -19.00 -6.19 1.94
N SER A 113 -17.93 -5.70 2.57
CA SER A 113 -17.77 -4.30 2.95
C SER A 113 -17.35 -3.39 1.80
N VAL A 114 -16.82 -3.96 0.71
CA VAL A 114 -16.33 -3.19 -0.43
C VAL A 114 -17.31 -3.30 -1.59
N LYS A 115 -17.98 -2.19 -1.91
CA LYS A 115 -18.96 -2.12 -3.01
C LYS A 115 -18.32 -1.51 -4.25
N ASP A 116 -18.68 -2.08 -5.38
CA ASP A 116 -18.37 -1.50 -6.68
C ASP A 116 -19.20 -0.25 -6.94
N LEU A 117 -18.56 0.81 -7.42
CA LEU A 117 -19.22 2.05 -7.81
C LEU A 117 -19.83 1.99 -9.22
N ILE A 118 -19.31 1.11 -10.07
CA ILE A 118 -19.80 0.97 -11.45
C ILE A 118 -20.76 -0.22 -11.54
N PRO A 119 -22.01 0.00 -11.97
CA PRO A 119 -22.95 -1.08 -12.16
C PRO A 119 -22.45 -2.11 -13.20
N PRO A 120 -22.68 -3.42 -12.98
CA PRO A 120 -22.22 -4.47 -13.90
C PRO A 120 -22.66 -4.31 -15.35
N CYS A 121 -23.83 -3.67 -15.57
CA CYS A 121 -24.33 -3.37 -16.92
C CYS A 121 -23.47 -2.33 -17.69
N LEU A 122 -22.62 -1.60 -17.01
CA LEU A 122 -21.65 -0.67 -17.58
C LEU A 122 -20.23 -1.25 -17.58
N SER A 123 -20.09 -2.56 -17.32
CA SER A 123 -18.83 -3.24 -17.54
C SER A 123 -18.50 -3.19 -19.03
N LEU A 124 -17.99 -2.03 -19.42
CA LEU A 124 -17.45 -1.77 -20.72
C LEU A 124 -16.31 -2.77 -20.95
N ASP A 125 -16.11 -3.14 -22.20
CA ASP A 125 -15.08 -4.03 -22.70
C ASP A 125 -13.66 -3.46 -22.48
N ILE A 126 -13.40 -2.99 -21.26
CA ILE A 126 -12.10 -2.55 -20.79
C ILE A 126 -11.42 -3.82 -20.33
N GLN A 127 -10.49 -4.31 -21.14
CA GLN A 127 -9.67 -5.48 -20.82
C GLN A 127 -9.13 -5.36 -19.37
N GLY A 128 -9.54 -6.28 -18.51
CA GLY A 128 -9.21 -6.27 -17.09
C GLY A 128 -10.16 -5.50 -16.19
N ALA A 129 -11.36 -5.14 -16.68
CA ALA A 129 -12.41 -4.45 -15.93
C ALA A 129 -13.28 -5.39 -15.08
N GLU A 130 -12.74 -6.49 -14.61
CA GLU A 130 -13.38 -7.18 -13.50
C GLU A 130 -13.28 -6.27 -12.28
N VAL A 131 -14.41 -5.65 -12.02
CA VAL A 131 -14.60 -4.83 -10.86
C VAL A 131 -14.82 -5.73 -9.70
N SER A 132 -13.98 -5.61 -8.75
CA SER A 132 -14.14 -6.38 -7.56
C SER A 132 -13.25 -5.84 -6.46
N VAL A 133 -13.54 -6.30 -5.29
CA VAL A 133 -12.66 -6.21 -4.12
C VAL A 133 -11.20 -6.50 -4.51
N GLU A 134 -10.94 -7.38 -5.49
CA GLU A 134 -9.60 -7.69 -5.99
C GLU A 134 -8.88 -6.49 -6.59
N THR A 135 -9.58 -5.58 -7.27
CA THR A 135 -8.95 -4.35 -7.81
C THR A 135 -8.41 -3.48 -6.67
N TYR A 136 -9.24 -3.23 -5.65
CA TYR A 136 -8.80 -2.46 -4.48
C TYR A 136 -7.74 -3.20 -3.67
N LYS A 137 -7.88 -4.52 -3.53
CA LYS A 137 -6.89 -5.37 -2.89
C LYS A 137 -5.55 -5.35 -3.62
N ALA A 138 -5.57 -5.36 -4.96
CA ALA A 138 -4.35 -5.27 -5.78
C ALA A 138 -3.66 -3.90 -5.70
N LEU A 139 -4.37 -2.82 -5.35
CA LEU A 139 -3.75 -1.52 -5.07
C LEU A 139 -2.96 -1.52 -3.76
N HIS A 140 -3.44 -2.23 -2.76
CA HIS A 140 -2.83 -2.27 -1.43
C HIS A 140 -1.88 -3.45 -1.25
N PHE A 141 -2.17 -4.59 -1.86
CA PHE A 141 -1.41 -5.83 -1.75
C PHE A 141 -1.19 -6.47 -3.13
N PRO A 142 -0.45 -5.81 -4.03
CA PRO A 142 -0.28 -6.29 -5.39
C PRO A 142 0.61 -7.53 -5.43
N ALA A 143 0.20 -8.54 -6.20
CA ALA A 143 1.02 -9.72 -6.45
C ALA A 143 2.18 -9.45 -7.44
N SER A 144 2.05 -8.42 -8.29
CA SER A 144 3.07 -7.99 -9.25
C SER A 144 2.89 -6.51 -9.63
N PHE A 145 3.90 -5.91 -10.26
CA PHE A 145 3.80 -4.55 -10.82
C PHE A 145 2.72 -4.45 -11.89
N GLU A 146 2.53 -5.48 -12.71
CA GLU A 146 1.49 -5.48 -13.73
C GLU A 146 0.08 -5.51 -13.10
N ALA A 147 -0.11 -6.27 -12.02
CA ALA A 147 -1.36 -6.27 -11.27
C ALA A 147 -1.66 -4.89 -10.67
N LEU A 148 -0.64 -4.23 -10.12
CA LEU A 148 -0.76 -2.87 -9.59
C LEU A 148 -1.14 -1.86 -10.70
N GLU A 149 -0.49 -1.93 -11.86
CA GLU A 149 -0.79 -1.01 -12.98
C GLU A 149 -2.20 -1.23 -13.56
N ARG A 150 -2.66 -2.48 -13.66
CA ARG A 150 -4.05 -2.75 -14.05
C ARG A 150 -5.04 -2.16 -13.06
N ALA A 151 -4.81 -2.37 -11.76
CA ALA A 151 -5.66 -1.83 -10.71
C ALA A 151 -5.69 -0.29 -10.72
N ARG A 152 -4.55 0.38 -10.92
CA ARG A 152 -4.46 1.84 -11.05
C ARG A 152 -5.24 2.37 -12.24
N LYS A 153 -5.10 1.75 -13.41
CA LYS A 153 -5.85 2.13 -14.62
C LYS A 153 -7.35 1.99 -14.40
N ARG A 154 -7.77 0.93 -13.73
CA ARG A 154 -9.17 0.69 -13.42
C ARG A 154 -9.73 1.77 -12.49
N LEU A 155 -9.02 2.09 -11.40
CA LEU A 155 -9.45 3.12 -10.46
C LEU A 155 -9.50 4.51 -11.12
N ALA A 156 -8.48 4.87 -11.92
CA ALA A 156 -8.48 6.12 -12.67
C ALA A 156 -9.69 6.22 -13.61
N PHE A 157 -10.06 5.11 -14.26
CA PHE A 157 -11.27 5.07 -15.07
C PHE A 157 -12.53 5.30 -14.23
N GLU A 158 -12.68 4.68 -13.07
CA GLU A 158 -13.83 4.87 -12.17
C GLU A 158 -13.98 6.33 -11.74
N GLU A 159 -12.89 6.95 -11.31
CA GLU A 159 -12.90 8.36 -10.90
C GLU A 159 -13.32 9.29 -12.03
N LEU A 160 -12.73 9.11 -13.21
CA LEU A 160 -13.06 9.91 -14.39
C LEU A 160 -14.48 9.65 -14.87
N PHE A 161 -14.94 8.40 -14.84
CA PHE A 161 -16.31 8.05 -15.21
C PHE A 161 -17.33 8.70 -14.27
N ALA A 162 -17.12 8.60 -12.95
CA ALA A 162 -17.99 9.21 -11.95
C ALA A 162 -18.06 10.74 -12.12
N LEU A 163 -16.91 11.38 -12.36
CA LEU A 163 -16.84 12.82 -12.63
C LEU A 163 -17.61 13.19 -13.90
N GLN A 164 -17.39 12.49 -15.02
CA GLN A 164 -18.06 12.76 -16.29
C GLN A 164 -19.56 12.51 -16.21
N ALA A 165 -19.98 11.43 -15.58
CA ALA A 165 -21.39 11.13 -15.35
C ALA A 165 -22.07 12.24 -14.51
N GLY A 166 -21.42 12.69 -13.44
CA GLY A 166 -21.91 13.79 -12.61
C GLY A 166 -22.05 15.10 -13.38
N LEU A 167 -21.05 15.46 -14.20
CA LEU A 167 -21.09 16.66 -15.04
C LEU A 167 -22.22 16.59 -16.10
N LEU A 168 -22.40 15.42 -16.72
CA LEU A 168 -23.47 15.22 -17.69
C LEU A 168 -24.86 15.32 -17.06
N LEU A 169 -25.04 14.73 -15.87
CA LEU A 169 -26.30 14.83 -15.12
C LEU A 169 -26.60 16.28 -14.74
N LYS A 170 -25.61 17.02 -14.26
CA LYS A 170 -25.75 18.45 -13.94
C LYS A 170 -26.12 19.26 -15.16
N ARG A 171 -25.42 19.07 -16.29
CA ARG A 171 -25.73 19.75 -17.56
C ARG A 171 -27.15 19.45 -18.05
N ARG A 172 -27.61 18.20 -17.93
CA ARG A 172 -28.97 17.81 -18.25
C ARG A 172 -30.01 18.53 -17.38
N ALA A 173 -29.77 18.61 -16.10
CA ALA A 173 -30.64 19.31 -15.16
C ALA A 173 -30.73 20.81 -15.48
N GLU A 174 -29.60 21.44 -15.81
CA GLU A 174 -29.55 22.84 -16.21
C GLU A 174 -30.28 23.09 -17.57
N GLN A 175 -30.17 22.18 -18.53
CA GLN A 175 -30.86 22.28 -19.83
C GLN A 175 -32.37 22.04 -19.75
N SER A 176 -32.87 21.35 -18.73
CA SER A 176 -34.28 21.14 -18.49
C SER A 176 -34.96 22.35 -17.83
N GLY A 177 -34.22 23.33 -17.37
CA GLY A 177 -34.74 24.59 -16.84
C GLY A 177 -35.32 25.47 -17.96
N GLN A 178 -36.49 26.06 -17.70
CA GLN A 178 -37.04 27.06 -18.62
C GLN A 178 -36.18 28.33 -18.56
N ALA A 179 -35.50 28.64 -19.65
CA ALA A 179 -34.81 29.92 -19.77
C ALA A 179 -35.82 31.07 -19.85
N VAL A 180 -35.55 32.15 -19.12
CA VAL A 180 -36.32 33.39 -19.25
C VAL A 180 -36.17 33.89 -20.70
N LYS A 181 -37.25 33.94 -21.45
CA LYS A 181 -37.27 34.53 -22.80
C LYS A 181 -37.06 36.01 -22.66
N PHE A 182 -35.92 36.52 -23.03
CA PHE A 182 -35.73 37.95 -23.27
C PHE A 182 -36.37 38.29 -24.58
N GLY A 183 -37.45 39.08 -24.53
CA GLY A 183 -38.06 39.65 -25.73
C GLY A 183 -37.07 40.63 -26.39
N PRO A 184 -37.07 40.77 -27.72
CA PRO A 184 -36.22 41.73 -28.37
C PRO A 184 -36.63 43.14 -27.92
N ASN A 185 -35.85 43.73 -27.01
CA ASN A 185 -35.98 45.14 -26.66
C ASN A 185 -35.46 45.95 -27.86
N GLY A 186 -36.36 46.22 -28.84
CA GLY A 186 -36.06 46.90 -30.07
C GLY A 186 -35.53 48.34 -29.95
N LYS A 187 -35.22 48.82 -28.75
CA LYS A 187 -34.63 50.14 -28.51
C LYS A 187 -33.16 50.14 -28.14
N LEU A 188 -32.55 48.95 -27.94
CA LEU A 188 -31.14 48.84 -27.51
C LEU A 188 -30.21 48.21 -28.56
N ILE A 189 -30.73 47.83 -29.72
CA ILE A 189 -29.93 47.37 -30.85
C ILE A 189 -30.06 48.46 -31.94
N LYS A 190 -29.11 49.39 -31.93
CA LYS A 190 -28.75 50.23 -33.06
C LYS A 190 -27.43 49.78 -33.59
#